data_b93a590608a3ce0d7a3dc733409b95df
#
_entry.id   b93a590608a3ce0d7a3dc733409b95df
#
_cell.length_a   1.000
_cell.length_b   1.000
_cell.length_c   1.000
_cell.angle_alpha   90.00
_cell.angle_beta   90.00
_cell.angle_gamma   90.00
#
_symmetry.space_group_name_H-M   'P 1'
#
loop_
_entity.id
_entity.type
_entity.pdbx_description
1 polymer ?
#
loop_
_entity_poly.entity_id
_entity_poly.type
_entity_poly.pdbx_seq_one_letter_code
_entity_poly.pdbx_strand_id
1 'polypeptide(L)'
;MQRRKFLRTAGVGGAAVAASATVAAPAIAQSMPELNWRLTSSFPKSLDTLYGAAEFMANAVAEATDNKFKIRVFAAGEIVPALQVADAVQNGTVEMGHTASYYFSGKDLTFALGTAVPFGLNARQMDAWLTHGGGEQLLNDFYKGFNIYGIATGNTGCQMGGWFRKEIKTVEDLKGLKMRIGSVLAGQVMTKLGVVPQQIAGGDIYPALEKGTIDAAEWVGPYDDQKLGFNKIAPHYYYPGWWEGGPTLHTFIGLEKWNSLPKAYQAVVRWACAAANTWMVAKYDAQNPKALRELVGGGTKLAPFPPAIMEASFNAATEVYADTNAKNPAFKKVHDSMMVFRKDQVLWFRVAENTFDNFMARQSAGSKL
;
A
#
# COMPACT_ATOMS: atom_id res chain seq x y z
N MET A 1 60.13 -19.21 51.84
CA MET A 1 60.18 -20.67 51.71
C MET A 1 58.83 -21.32 51.84
N GLN A 2 57.95 -21.28 50.87
CA GLN A 2 56.66 -22.07 50.88
C GLN A 2 55.99 -22.18 49.50
N ARG A 3 56.79 -22.32 48.44
CA ARG A 3 56.25 -22.53 47.07
C ARG A 3 56.61 -23.91 46.46
N ARG A 4 57.19 -24.83 47.25
CA ARG A 4 57.64 -26.14 46.75
C ARG A 4 56.88 -27.37 47.30
N LYS A 5 55.79 -27.18 48.09
CA LYS A 5 54.98 -28.28 48.62
C LYS A 5 53.66 -28.56 47.90
N PHE A 6 53.29 -27.73 46.88
CA PHE A 6 52.00 -27.93 46.20
C PHE A 6 52.07 -28.83 44.96
N LEU A 7 53.25 -29.22 44.52
CA LEU A 7 53.45 -30.02 43.30
C LEU A 7 53.76 -31.50 43.56
N ARG A 8 53.56 -32.03 44.78
CA ARG A 8 53.86 -33.43 45.09
C ARG A 8 52.68 -34.29 45.50
N THR A 9 51.43 -33.77 45.46
CA THR A 9 50.24 -34.55 45.82
C THR A 9 49.25 -34.70 44.66
N ALA A 10 49.67 -34.44 43.44
CA ALA A 10 48.83 -34.62 42.23
C ALA A 10 49.29 -35.80 41.36
N GLY A 11 49.82 -36.80 41.95
CA GLY A 11 50.32 -37.97 41.24
C GLY A 11 50.00 -39.31 41.91
N VAL A 12 48.74 -39.68 42.10
CA VAL A 12 48.22 -41.07 42.12
C VAL A 12 46.69 -40.95 42.24
N GLY A 13 45.98 -41.14 41.20
CA GLY A 13 44.51 -41.11 41.06
C GLY A 13 44.07 -41.12 39.61
N GLY A 14 44.89 -41.77 38.78
CA GLY A 14 44.51 -42.06 37.40
C GLY A 14 43.61 -43.29 37.34
N ALA A 15 42.33 -43.06 37.34
CA ALA A 15 41.39 -44.09 36.91
C ALA A 15 40.22 -43.41 36.22
N ALA A 16 40.20 -43.53 34.91
CA ALA A 16 39.01 -43.65 34.06
C ALA A 16 37.84 -42.67 34.34
N VAL A 17 37.99 -41.42 33.98
CA VAL A 17 36.84 -40.70 33.40
C VAL A 17 36.99 -40.82 31.90
N ALA A 18 36.33 -41.84 31.32
CA ALA A 18 36.03 -41.85 29.91
C ALA A 18 35.20 -40.61 29.63
N ALA A 19 35.88 -39.53 29.20
CA ALA A 19 35.21 -38.42 28.60
C ALA A 19 34.47 -38.97 27.37
N SER A 20 33.17 -39.21 27.52
CA SER A 20 32.25 -39.31 26.42
C SER A 20 32.33 -37.96 25.72
N ALA A 21 33.27 -37.83 24.79
CA ALA A 21 33.20 -36.83 23.74
C ALA A 21 31.91 -37.16 22.99
N THR A 22 30.80 -36.58 23.44
CA THR A 22 29.65 -36.43 22.56
C THR A 22 30.17 -35.62 21.41
N VAL A 23 30.58 -36.31 20.34
CA VAL A 23 30.75 -35.70 19.05
C VAL A 23 29.39 -35.13 18.78
N ALA A 24 29.26 -33.79 19.01
CA ALA A 24 28.09 -33.05 18.56
C ALA A 24 28.00 -33.36 17.06
N ALA A 25 27.07 -34.23 16.70
CA ALA A 25 26.76 -34.46 15.30
C ALA A 25 26.63 -33.08 14.69
N PRO A 26 27.31 -32.80 13.59
CA PRO A 26 27.17 -31.49 12.94
C PRO A 26 25.66 -31.30 12.80
N ALA A 27 25.11 -30.25 13.42
CA ALA A 27 23.76 -29.83 13.16
C ALA A 27 23.74 -29.66 11.65
N ILE A 28 23.14 -30.63 10.95
CA ILE A 28 22.88 -30.50 9.52
C ILE A 28 21.93 -29.32 9.48
N ALA A 29 22.47 -28.13 9.22
CA ALA A 29 21.68 -26.96 8.95
C ALA A 29 20.76 -27.38 7.81
N GLN A 30 19.50 -27.59 8.13
CA GLN A 30 18.51 -28.06 7.16
C GLN A 30 18.56 -27.01 6.05
N SER A 31 19.08 -27.39 4.88
CA SER A 31 19.26 -26.46 3.80
C SER A 31 17.90 -25.88 3.46
N MET A 32 17.78 -24.56 3.54
CA MET A 32 16.54 -23.87 3.19
C MET A 32 16.12 -24.26 1.78
N PRO A 33 14.83 -24.56 1.55
CA PRO A 33 14.34 -25.04 0.26
C PRO A 33 14.55 -23.99 -0.85
N GLU A 34 14.83 -24.46 -2.05
CA GLU A 34 14.81 -23.61 -3.24
C GLU A 34 13.37 -23.42 -3.69
N LEU A 35 12.96 -22.15 -3.81
CA LEU A 35 11.61 -21.77 -4.21
C LEU A 35 11.63 -20.81 -5.41
N ASN A 36 10.75 -21.06 -6.36
CA ASN A 36 10.52 -20.20 -7.51
C ASN A 36 9.01 -19.88 -7.58
N TRP A 37 8.64 -18.69 -7.13
CA TRP A 37 7.27 -18.23 -7.12
C TRP A 37 7.01 -17.20 -8.21
N ARG A 38 5.73 -17.08 -8.60
CA ARG A 38 5.24 -16.09 -9.53
C ARG A 38 4.41 -15.07 -8.78
N LEU A 39 4.65 -13.81 -9.07
CA LEU A 39 3.86 -12.68 -8.57
C LEU A 39 3.24 -11.96 -9.75
N THR A 40 1.92 -11.84 -9.80
CA THR A 40 1.23 -10.99 -10.79
C THR A 40 0.89 -9.63 -10.18
N SER A 41 1.16 -8.55 -10.90
CA SER A 41 0.87 -7.19 -10.45
C SER A 41 -0.35 -6.60 -11.13
N SER A 42 -1.08 -5.73 -10.42
CA SER A 42 -2.16 -4.93 -11.00
C SER A 42 -1.65 -3.75 -11.83
N PHE A 43 -0.33 -3.53 -11.90
CA PHE A 43 0.26 -2.33 -12.48
C PHE A 43 1.13 -2.65 -13.69
N PRO A 44 1.15 -1.75 -14.71
CA PRO A 44 2.04 -1.88 -15.87
C PRO A 44 3.48 -1.51 -15.51
N LYS A 45 4.45 -2.05 -16.26
CA LYS A 45 5.89 -1.81 -16.07
C LYS A 45 6.30 -0.34 -16.18
N SER A 46 5.54 0.47 -16.92
CA SER A 46 5.79 1.90 -17.08
C SER A 46 5.65 2.69 -15.76
N LEU A 47 4.89 2.17 -14.82
CA LEU A 47 4.74 2.75 -13.47
C LEU A 47 5.81 2.18 -12.53
N ASP A 48 7.03 2.66 -12.71
CA ASP A 48 8.25 2.18 -12.03
C ASP A 48 8.30 2.45 -10.51
N THR A 49 7.25 3.05 -9.96
CA THR A 49 7.02 3.17 -8.52
C THR A 49 6.05 2.10 -8.04
N LEU A 50 4.85 2.01 -8.64
CA LEU A 50 3.87 0.98 -8.29
C LEU A 50 4.38 -0.43 -8.63
N TYR A 51 4.72 -0.67 -9.90
CA TYR A 51 5.27 -1.95 -10.33
C TYR A 51 6.66 -2.21 -9.71
N GLY A 52 7.48 -1.16 -9.64
CA GLY A 52 8.84 -1.22 -9.10
C GLY A 52 8.92 -1.66 -7.63
N ALA A 53 7.89 -1.42 -6.81
CA ALA A 53 7.88 -1.91 -5.44
C ALA A 53 7.79 -3.45 -5.36
N ALA A 54 7.04 -4.07 -6.28
CA ALA A 54 7.01 -5.54 -6.38
C ALA A 54 8.37 -6.10 -6.81
N GLU A 55 9.05 -5.43 -7.76
CA GLU A 55 10.40 -5.81 -8.18
C GLU A 55 11.43 -5.61 -7.04
N PHE A 56 11.34 -4.48 -6.34
CA PHE A 56 12.19 -4.19 -5.18
C PHE A 56 12.06 -5.28 -4.11
N MET A 57 10.82 -5.62 -3.74
CA MET A 57 10.53 -6.68 -2.77
C MET A 57 11.08 -8.03 -3.24
N ALA A 58 10.83 -8.41 -4.50
CA ALA A 58 11.28 -9.68 -5.06
C ALA A 58 12.83 -9.80 -5.08
N ASN A 59 13.52 -8.72 -5.44
CA ASN A 59 14.98 -8.65 -5.44
C ASN A 59 15.53 -8.74 -4.01
N ALA A 60 14.94 -8.04 -3.05
CA ALA A 60 15.34 -8.10 -1.64
C ALA A 60 15.19 -9.52 -1.06
N VAL A 61 14.11 -10.24 -1.43
CA VAL A 61 13.92 -11.65 -1.02
C VAL A 61 15.01 -12.53 -1.64
N ALA A 62 15.30 -12.38 -2.92
CA ALA A 62 16.33 -13.18 -3.59
C ALA A 62 17.73 -12.94 -2.99
N GLU A 63 18.08 -11.67 -2.77
CA GLU A 63 19.36 -11.28 -2.16
C GLU A 63 19.50 -11.84 -0.73
N ALA A 64 18.48 -11.65 0.11
CA ALA A 64 18.51 -12.11 1.51
C ALA A 64 18.48 -13.64 1.66
N THR A 65 18.22 -14.38 0.59
CA THR A 65 18.14 -15.86 0.60
C THR A 65 19.20 -16.51 -0.27
N ASP A 66 20.26 -15.80 -0.65
CA ASP A 66 21.30 -16.29 -1.58
C ASP A 66 20.69 -16.90 -2.86
N ASN A 67 19.65 -16.27 -3.40
CA ASN A 67 18.87 -16.75 -4.56
C ASN A 67 18.18 -18.10 -4.39
N LYS A 68 18.00 -18.58 -3.17
CA LYS A 68 17.21 -19.80 -2.91
C LYS A 68 15.72 -19.56 -2.98
N PHE A 69 15.26 -18.35 -2.70
CA PHE A 69 13.86 -17.97 -2.89
C PHE A 69 13.78 -16.85 -3.94
N LYS A 70 13.30 -17.20 -5.12
CA LYS A 70 13.13 -16.28 -6.25
C LYS A 70 11.65 -16.03 -6.49
N ILE A 71 11.31 -14.75 -6.69
CA ILE A 71 9.95 -14.31 -7.02
C ILE A 71 10.02 -13.62 -8.38
N ARG A 72 9.40 -14.23 -9.39
CA ARG A 72 9.30 -13.62 -10.73
C ARG A 72 8.07 -12.73 -10.78
N VAL A 73 8.28 -11.44 -11.06
CA VAL A 73 7.23 -10.43 -11.14
C VAL A 73 6.72 -10.33 -12.58
N PHE A 74 5.39 -10.32 -12.73
CA PHE A 74 4.68 -10.17 -14.00
C PHE A 74 3.78 -8.93 -13.91
N ALA A 75 3.76 -8.13 -14.97
CA ALA A 75 2.93 -6.94 -15.03
C ALA A 75 1.46 -7.27 -15.28
N ALA A 76 0.60 -6.26 -15.12
CA ALA A 76 -0.81 -6.33 -15.43
C ALA A 76 -1.03 -6.85 -16.84
N GLY A 77 -1.88 -7.88 -16.99
CA GLY A 77 -2.21 -8.51 -18.26
C GLY A 77 -1.24 -9.60 -18.75
N GLU A 78 -0.06 -9.78 -18.11
CA GLU A 78 0.86 -10.85 -18.51
C GLU A 78 0.39 -12.25 -18.06
N ILE A 79 -0.28 -12.35 -16.92
CA ILE A 79 -0.90 -13.60 -16.43
C ILE A 79 -2.40 -13.44 -16.32
N VAL A 80 -2.87 -12.40 -15.62
CA VAL A 80 -4.29 -12.07 -15.47
C VAL A 80 -4.52 -10.57 -15.66
N PRO A 81 -5.73 -10.14 -16.00
CA PRO A 81 -6.10 -8.72 -15.98
C PRO A 81 -5.85 -8.06 -14.63
N ALA A 82 -5.54 -6.76 -14.63
CA ALA A 82 -5.15 -5.98 -13.45
C ALA A 82 -6.09 -6.13 -12.24
N LEU A 83 -7.41 -6.21 -12.48
CA LEU A 83 -8.44 -6.29 -11.45
C LEU A 83 -8.80 -7.73 -11.04
N GLN A 84 -8.04 -8.74 -11.52
CA GLN A 84 -8.22 -10.16 -11.18
C GLN A 84 -7.07 -10.75 -10.37
N VAL A 85 -6.15 -9.90 -9.87
CA VAL A 85 -4.97 -10.36 -9.12
C VAL A 85 -5.34 -11.13 -7.86
N ALA A 86 -6.32 -10.66 -7.07
CA ALA A 86 -6.75 -11.40 -5.87
C ALA A 86 -7.40 -12.74 -6.22
N ASP A 87 -8.16 -12.81 -7.31
CA ASP A 87 -8.76 -14.08 -7.80
C ASP A 87 -7.67 -15.09 -8.17
N ALA A 88 -6.62 -14.63 -8.87
CA ALA A 88 -5.50 -15.49 -9.27
C ALA A 88 -4.75 -16.06 -8.05
N VAL A 89 -4.56 -15.27 -7.00
CA VAL A 89 -3.96 -15.73 -5.73
C VAL A 89 -4.91 -16.67 -4.98
N GLN A 90 -6.17 -16.27 -4.84
CA GLN A 90 -7.21 -17.04 -4.14
C GLN A 90 -7.36 -18.45 -4.71
N ASN A 91 -7.31 -18.57 -6.04
CA ASN A 91 -7.49 -19.81 -6.77
C ASN A 91 -6.18 -20.60 -6.99
N GLY A 92 -5.03 -20.08 -6.51
CA GLY A 92 -3.73 -20.73 -6.66
C GLY A 92 -3.16 -20.68 -8.09
N THR A 93 -3.68 -19.83 -8.98
CA THR A 93 -3.13 -19.62 -10.34
C THR A 93 -1.70 -19.09 -10.26
N VAL A 94 -1.43 -18.24 -9.27
CA VAL A 94 -0.10 -17.75 -8.89
C VAL A 94 0.07 -17.82 -7.38
N GLU A 95 1.30 -17.84 -6.93
CA GLU A 95 1.63 -17.91 -5.52
C GLU A 95 1.42 -16.56 -4.83
N MET A 96 1.65 -15.44 -5.55
CA MET A 96 1.60 -14.08 -5.02
C MET A 96 0.94 -13.12 -6.00
N GLY A 97 0.41 -12.01 -5.46
CA GLY A 97 -0.08 -10.89 -6.24
C GLY A 97 0.27 -9.56 -5.58
N HIS A 98 0.59 -8.53 -6.36
CA HIS A 98 0.83 -7.18 -5.87
C HIS A 98 -0.25 -6.23 -6.39
N THR A 99 -1.01 -5.62 -5.50
CA THR A 99 -2.25 -4.92 -5.86
C THR A 99 -2.69 -3.92 -4.80
N ALA A 100 -3.68 -3.11 -5.15
CA ALA A 100 -4.46 -2.33 -4.20
C ALA A 100 -5.66 -3.16 -3.72
N SER A 101 -5.77 -3.40 -2.42
CA SER A 101 -6.83 -4.22 -1.82
C SER A 101 -8.22 -3.75 -2.23
N TYR A 102 -8.47 -2.45 -2.29
CA TYR A 102 -9.76 -1.87 -2.64
C TYR A 102 -10.27 -2.23 -4.06
N TYR A 103 -9.40 -2.71 -4.96
CA TYR A 103 -9.86 -3.18 -6.29
C TYR A 103 -10.85 -4.35 -6.18
N PHE A 104 -10.85 -5.04 -5.07
CA PHE A 104 -11.72 -6.19 -4.81
C PHE A 104 -12.91 -5.87 -3.90
N SER A 105 -13.17 -4.57 -3.66
CA SER A 105 -14.32 -4.12 -2.86
C SER A 105 -15.68 -4.51 -3.44
N GLY A 106 -15.73 -4.89 -4.72
CA GLY A 106 -16.91 -5.51 -5.33
C GLY A 106 -17.26 -6.89 -4.75
N LYS A 107 -16.28 -7.60 -4.16
CA LYS A 107 -16.52 -8.87 -3.44
C LYS A 107 -17.01 -8.61 -2.02
N ASP A 108 -16.34 -7.68 -1.33
CA ASP A 108 -16.69 -7.22 0.02
C ASP A 108 -16.04 -5.85 0.25
N LEU A 109 -16.81 -4.88 0.74
CA LEU A 109 -16.33 -3.52 0.98
C LEU A 109 -15.19 -3.45 2.03
N THR A 110 -15.02 -4.48 2.85
CA THR A 110 -13.92 -4.59 3.82
C THR A 110 -12.54 -4.53 3.15
N PHE A 111 -12.41 -4.99 1.90
CA PHE A 111 -11.18 -4.85 1.13
C PHE A 111 -10.73 -3.38 1.00
N ALA A 112 -11.63 -2.40 1.01
CA ALA A 112 -11.27 -1.00 0.91
C ALA A 112 -10.37 -0.54 2.06
N LEU A 113 -10.62 -1.07 3.28
CA LEU A 113 -9.88 -0.70 4.49
C LEU A 113 -8.39 -1.11 4.44
N GLY A 114 -8.03 -2.04 3.59
CA GLY A 114 -6.63 -2.43 3.37
C GLY A 114 -5.84 -1.42 2.54
N THR A 115 -6.48 -0.61 1.72
CA THR A 115 -5.79 0.38 0.88
C THR A 115 -6.00 1.79 1.39
N ALA A 116 -7.19 2.34 1.21
CA ALA A 116 -7.58 3.66 1.68
C ALA A 116 -9.10 3.79 1.70
N VAL A 117 -9.58 4.69 2.51
CA VAL A 117 -10.98 5.09 2.55
C VAL A 117 -11.09 6.62 2.55
N PRO A 118 -12.16 7.21 2.02
CA PRO A 118 -12.37 8.66 2.02
C PRO A 118 -12.18 9.28 3.41
N PHE A 119 -11.37 10.34 3.48
CA PHE A 119 -11.01 11.01 4.76
C PHE A 119 -10.45 10.06 5.82
N GLY A 120 -9.78 8.97 5.41
CA GLY A 120 -9.16 7.97 6.27
C GLY A 120 -7.83 8.43 6.86
N LEU A 121 -6.90 7.50 6.91
CA LEU A 121 -5.54 7.72 7.41
C LEU A 121 -4.62 8.22 6.29
N ASN A 122 -3.63 9.07 6.63
CA ASN A 122 -2.52 9.35 5.73
C ASN A 122 -1.48 8.22 5.75
N ALA A 123 -0.45 8.30 4.91
CA ALA A 123 0.54 7.21 4.76
C ALA A 123 1.19 6.79 6.08
N ARG A 124 1.69 7.74 6.89
CA ARG A 124 2.31 7.42 8.18
C ARG A 124 1.32 6.87 9.21
N GLN A 125 0.11 7.42 9.23
CA GLN A 125 -0.97 6.95 10.10
C GLN A 125 -1.43 5.55 9.72
N MET A 126 -1.50 5.26 8.41
CA MET A 126 -1.87 3.93 7.91
C MET A 126 -0.82 2.89 8.27
N ASP A 127 0.46 3.21 8.09
CA ASP A 127 1.57 2.34 8.49
C ASP A 127 1.57 2.09 10.01
N ALA A 128 1.37 3.14 10.81
CA ALA A 128 1.25 3.02 12.26
C ALA A 128 0.05 2.16 12.70
N TRP A 129 -1.11 2.31 12.05
CA TRP A 129 -2.28 1.49 12.34
C TRP A 129 -2.07 0.02 11.97
N LEU A 130 -1.49 -0.25 10.80
CA LEU A 130 -1.19 -1.61 10.36
C LEU A 130 -0.21 -2.30 11.31
N THR A 131 0.89 -1.62 11.68
CA THR A 131 2.00 -2.24 12.42
C THR A 131 1.80 -2.25 13.93
N HIS A 132 1.16 -1.22 14.50
CA HIS A 132 1.01 -1.03 15.95
C HIS A 132 -0.43 -0.85 16.42
N GLY A 133 -1.37 -0.54 15.51
CA GLY A 133 -2.80 -0.37 15.82
C GLY A 133 -3.65 -1.63 15.64
N GLY A 134 -3.03 -2.77 15.32
CA GLY A 134 -3.74 -4.05 15.12
C GLY A 134 -4.36 -4.21 13.73
N GLY A 135 -4.13 -3.27 12.81
CA GLY A 135 -4.73 -3.26 11.48
C GLY A 135 -4.34 -4.47 10.63
N GLU A 136 -3.05 -4.85 10.62
CA GLU A 136 -2.58 -6.02 9.87
C GLU A 136 -3.29 -7.31 10.31
N GLN A 137 -3.46 -7.49 11.63
CA GLN A 137 -4.14 -8.67 12.17
C GLN A 137 -5.62 -8.69 11.76
N LEU A 138 -6.32 -7.57 11.91
CA LEU A 138 -7.75 -7.46 11.55
C LEU A 138 -7.99 -7.72 10.07
N LEU A 139 -7.15 -7.15 9.20
CA LEU A 139 -7.22 -7.38 7.76
C LEU A 139 -6.89 -8.83 7.39
N ASN A 140 -5.88 -9.44 7.99
CA ASN A 140 -5.54 -10.84 7.72
C ASN A 140 -6.60 -11.81 8.24
N ASP A 141 -7.28 -11.50 9.36
CA ASP A 141 -8.43 -12.28 9.80
C ASP A 141 -9.58 -12.24 8.77
N PHE A 142 -9.78 -11.10 8.12
CA PHE A 142 -10.71 -10.97 7.00
C PHE A 142 -10.22 -11.69 5.74
N TYR A 143 -8.98 -11.47 5.30
CA TYR A 143 -8.41 -12.05 4.07
C TYR A 143 -8.35 -13.58 4.09
N LYS A 144 -8.23 -14.21 5.26
CA LYS A 144 -8.30 -15.68 5.41
C LYS A 144 -9.58 -16.27 4.81
N GLY A 145 -10.71 -15.55 4.90
CA GLY A 145 -11.97 -15.96 4.27
C GLY A 145 -11.90 -16.04 2.74
N PHE A 146 -10.87 -15.44 2.15
CA PHE A 146 -10.59 -15.45 0.71
C PHE A 146 -9.33 -16.27 0.37
N ASN A 147 -8.87 -17.14 1.27
CA ASN A 147 -7.63 -17.92 1.08
C ASN A 147 -6.39 -17.05 0.78
N ILE A 148 -6.31 -15.86 1.37
CA ILE A 148 -5.25 -14.87 1.16
C ILE A 148 -4.60 -14.52 2.50
N TYR A 149 -3.27 -14.33 2.48
CA TYR A 149 -2.49 -13.62 3.46
C TYR A 149 -1.96 -12.32 2.85
N GLY A 150 -2.20 -11.18 3.48
CA GLY A 150 -1.84 -9.85 2.95
C GLY A 150 -0.75 -9.18 3.78
N ILE A 151 0.24 -8.58 3.10
CA ILE A 151 1.30 -7.78 3.72
C ILE A 151 1.37 -6.43 2.99
N ALA A 152 1.42 -5.32 3.75
CA ALA A 152 1.66 -4.00 3.18
C ALA A 152 3.02 -3.95 2.47
N THR A 153 3.03 -3.53 1.19
CA THR A 153 4.22 -3.61 0.32
C THR A 153 4.45 -2.32 -0.47
N GLY A 154 3.71 -1.30 -0.19
CA GLY A 154 3.85 0.02 -0.80
C GLY A 154 2.82 0.99 -0.26
N ASN A 155 3.11 2.27 -0.38
CA ASN A 155 2.16 3.34 -0.10
C ASN A 155 2.44 4.50 -1.05
N THR A 156 1.39 5.14 -1.56
CA THR A 156 1.55 6.23 -2.53
C THR A 156 1.80 7.59 -1.89
N GLY A 157 1.68 7.69 -0.58
CA GLY A 157 1.50 9.00 0.06
C GLY A 157 0.11 9.58 -0.22
N CYS A 158 -0.11 10.83 0.14
CA CYS A 158 -1.37 11.50 -0.16
C CYS A 158 -1.51 11.73 -1.66
N GLN A 159 -2.62 11.25 -2.22
CA GLN A 159 -2.88 11.38 -3.65
C GLN A 159 -3.46 12.74 -4.02
N MET A 160 -3.44 13.01 -5.33
CA MET A 160 -4.12 14.15 -5.94
C MET A 160 -5.59 13.84 -6.17
N GLY A 161 -6.39 14.91 -6.28
CA GLY A 161 -7.81 14.84 -6.55
C GLY A 161 -8.19 14.56 -8.01
N GLY A 162 -7.20 14.28 -8.87
CA GLY A 162 -7.39 13.84 -10.24
C GLY A 162 -7.60 14.91 -11.29
N TRP A 163 -7.88 14.46 -12.49
CA TRP A 163 -7.89 15.20 -13.76
C TRP A 163 -9.31 15.32 -14.27
N PHE A 164 -9.67 16.56 -14.68
CA PHE A 164 -11.02 16.88 -15.14
C PHE A 164 -10.94 17.63 -16.47
N ARG A 165 -11.84 17.29 -17.42
CA ARG A 165 -11.96 17.98 -18.68
C ARG A 165 -12.50 19.40 -18.52
N LYS A 166 -13.37 19.60 -17.52
CA LYS A 166 -14.00 20.87 -17.19
C LYS A 166 -13.57 21.32 -15.80
N GLU A 167 -13.61 22.62 -15.59
CA GLU A 167 -13.42 23.21 -14.28
C GLU A 167 -14.58 22.83 -13.33
N ILE A 168 -14.26 22.49 -12.10
CA ILE A 168 -15.21 22.11 -11.05
C ILE A 168 -15.20 23.18 -9.96
N LYS A 169 -16.29 23.95 -9.85
CA LYS A 169 -16.44 25.07 -8.91
C LYS A 169 -17.46 24.80 -7.81
N THR A 170 -18.46 23.99 -8.10
CA THR A 170 -19.59 23.73 -7.21
C THR A 170 -19.90 22.24 -7.13
N VAL A 171 -20.69 21.84 -6.15
CA VAL A 171 -21.17 20.44 -6.04
C VAL A 171 -22.03 20.07 -7.25
N GLU A 172 -22.75 21.01 -7.82
CA GLU A 172 -23.58 20.82 -9.01
C GLU A 172 -22.77 20.41 -10.24
N ASP A 173 -21.52 20.88 -10.35
CA ASP A 173 -20.62 20.52 -11.44
C ASP A 173 -20.22 19.03 -11.43
N LEU A 174 -20.42 18.36 -10.32
CA LEU A 174 -20.18 16.92 -10.18
C LEU A 174 -21.34 16.06 -10.73
N LYS A 175 -22.54 16.62 -10.88
CA LYS A 175 -23.71 15.84 -11.28
C LYS A 175 -23.60 15.32 -12.71
N GLY A 176 -23.78 14.02 -12.85
CA GLY A 176 -23.67 13.31 -14.13
C GLY A 176 -22.25 13.12 -14.66
N LEU A 177 -21.23 13.60 -13.94
CA LEU A 177 -19.83 13.46 -14.30
C LEU A 177 -19.44 11.97 -14.29
N LYS A 178 -18.97 11.45 -15.41
CA LYS A 178 -18.44 10.10 -15.50
C LYS A 178 -16.97 10.12 -15.05
N MET A 179 -16.69 9.52 -13.93
CA MET A 179 -15.36 9.59 -13.35
C MET A 179 -14.79 8.20 -13.03
N ARG A 180 -13.56 7.95 -13.48
CA ARG A 180 -12.81 6.80 -12.98
C ARG A 180 -12.40 7.03 -11.54
N ILE A 181 -12.70 6.03 -10.69
CA ILE A 181 -12.23 5.98 -9.31
C ILE A 181 -11.83 4.54 -8.95
N GLY A 182 -10.71 4.36 -8.23
CA GLY A 182 -10.15 3.03 -7.95
C GLY A 182 -10.98 2.23 -6.95
N SER A 183 -11.57 2.88 -5.96
CA SER A 183 -12.31 2.24 -4.88
C SER A 183 -13.81 2.27 -5.11
N VAL A 184 -14.48 1.12 -5.00
CA VAL A 184 -15.95 1.03 -5.03
C VAL A 184 -16.57 1.83 -3.87
N LEU A 185 -15.94 1.80 -2.68
CA LEU A 185 -16.41 2.55 -1.51
C LEU A 185 -16.36 4.07 -1.75
N ALA A 186 -15.25 4.58 -2.30
CA ALA A 186 -15.15 5.99 -2.70
C ALA A 186 -16.13 6.31 -3.84
N GLY A 187 -16.36 5.37 -4.77
CA GLY A 187 -17.39 5.49 -5.80
C GLY A 187 -18.78 5.67 -5.22
N GLN A 188 -19.13 4.95 -4.15
CA GLN A 188 -20.43 5.13 -3.46
C GLN A 188 -20.57 6.54 -2.86
N VAL A 189 -19.50 7.10 -2.30
CA VAL A 189 -19.47 8.49 -1.82
C VAL A 189 -19.70 9.46 -2.99
N MET A 190 -18.99 9.27 -4.10
CA MET A 190 -19.12 10.10 -5.28
C MET A 190 -20.54 10.00 -5.89
N THR A 191 -21.17 8.83 -5.84
CA THR A 191 -22.57 8.66 -6.29
C THR A 191 -23.55 9.52 -5.49
N LYS A 192 -23.34 9.67 -4.17
CA LYS A 192 -24.16 10.59 -3.35
C LYS A 192 -24.01 12.06 -3.79
N LEU A 193 -22.91 12.41 -4.41
CA LEU A 193 -22.66 13.74 -4.99
C LEU A 193 -23.14 13.85 -6.46
N GLY A 194 -23.78 12.80 -7.00
CA GLY A 194 -24.29 12.77 -8.36
C GLY A 194 -23.32 12.36 -9.43
N VAL A 195 -22.09 11.96 -9.08
CA VAL A 195 -21.09 11.42 -10.01
C VAL A 195 -21.50 10.02 -10.47
N VAL A 196 -21.11 9.62 -11.68
CA VAL A 196 -21.23 8.27 -12.23
C VAL A 196 -19.83 7.62 -12.16
N PRO A 197 -19.51 6.91 -11.07
CA PRO A 197 -18.17 6.33 -10.89
C PRO A 197 -18.01 5.09 -11.76
N GLN A 198 -16.76 4.88 -12.23
CA GLN A 198 -16.37 3.71 -12.99
C GLN A 198 -15.02 3.19 -12.48
N GLN A 199 -14.93 1.88 -12.22
CA GLN A 199 -13.67 1.24 -11.88
C GLN A 199 -12.98 0.77 -13.16
N ILE A 200 -11.84 1.38 -13.50
CA ILE A 200 -11.07 1.10 -14.71
C ILE A 200 -9.61 0.87 -14.28
N ALA A 201 -8.97 -0.14 -14.87
CA ALA A 201 -7.55 -0.42 -14.65
C ALA A 201 -6.66 0.73 -15.17
N GLY A 202 -5.50 0.96 -14.51
CA GLY A 202 -4.64 2.12 -14.80
C GLY A 202 -4.25 2.27 -16.26
N GLY A 203 -3.92 1.17 -16.96
CA GLY A 203 -3.57 1.20 -18.37
C GLY A 203 -4.71 1.57 -19.33
N ASP A 204 -5.97 1.47 -18.87
CA ASP A 204 -7.16 1.72 -19.68
C ASP A 204 -7.75 3.12 -19.46
N ILE A 205 -7.22 3.90 -18.47
CA ILE A 205 -7.76 5.23 -18.13
C ILE A 205 -7.53 6.23 -19.26
N TYR A 206 -6.32 6.31 -19.81
CA TYR A 206 -6.01 7.24 -20.89
C TYR A 206 -6.92 7.01 -22.13
N PRO A 207 -7.08 5.77 -22.66
CA PRO A 207 -8.02 5.50 -23.73
C PRO A 207 -9.47 5.87 -23.40
N ALA A 208 -9.90 5.67 -22.16
CA ALA A 208 -11.26 6.01 -21.73
C ALA A 208 -11.48 7.54 -21.69
N LEU A 209 -10.50 8.30 -21.19
CA LEU A 209 -10.50 9.77 -21.27
C LEU A 209 -10.46 10.24 -22.72
N GLU A 210 -9.58 9.70 -23.56
CA GLU A 210 -9.41 10.11 -24.95
C GLU A 210 -10.70 9.93 -25.76
N LYS A 211 -11.36 8.80 -25.60
CA LYS A 211 -12.64 8.48 -26.27
C LYS A 211 -13.84 9.23 -25.67
N GLY A 212 -13.68 9.95 -24.55
CA GLY A 212 -14.78 10.60 -23.85
C GLY A 212 -15.76 9.63 -23.16
N THR A 213 -15.35 8.39 -22.93
CA THR A 213 -16.14 7.43 -22.14
C THR A 213 -16.23 7.88 -20.68
N ILE A 214 -15.20 8.55 -20.18
CA ILE A 214 -15.15 9.23 -18.88
C ILE A 214 -14.76 10.70 -19.07
N ASP A 215 -15.22 11.54 -18.13
CA ASP A 215 -14.98 12.99 -18.11
C ASP A 215 -13.84 13.39 -17.16
N ALA A 216 -13.56 12.51 -16.19
CA ALA A 216 -12.56 12.73 -15.16
C ALA A 216 -11.94 11.41 -14.70
N ALA A 217 -10.75 11.48 -14.14
CA ALA A 217 -10.08 10.32 -13.54
C ALA A 217 -9.15 10.76 -12.41
N GLU A 218 -9.15 10.01 -11.32
CA GLU A 218 -8.06 10.02 -10.36
C GLU A 218 -7.07 8.89 -10.66
N TRP A 219 -5.82 9.05 -10.20
CA TRP A 219 -4.83 7.97 -10.22
C TRP A 219 -3.96 8.03 -8.97
N VAL A 220 -2.78 8.65 -9.01
CA VAL A 220 -1.89 8.76 -7.84
C VAL A 220 -1.49 10.21 -7.62
N GLY A 221 -0.62 10.72 -8.47
CA GLY A 221 -0.02 12.03 -8.31
C GLY A 221 0.87 12.38 -9.49
N PRO A 222 1.54 13.55 -9.44
CA PRO A 222 2.20 14.15 -10.60
C PRO A 222 3.12 13.20 -11.37
N TYR A 223 3.92 12.40 -10.66
CA TYR A 223 4.93 11.54 -11.29
C TYR A 223 4.35 10.42 -12.14
N ASP A 224 3.36 9.72 -11.65
CA ASP A 224 2.70 8.65 -12.40
C ASP A 224 1.70 9.23 -13.41
N ASP A 225 0.94 10.24 -13.02
CA ASP A 225 -0.09 10.86 -13.86
C ASP A 225 0.51 11.48 -15.12
N GLN A 226 1.71 12.08 -15.02
CA GLN A 226 2.47 12.59 -16.17
C GLN A 226 2.84 11.46 -17.14
N LYS A 227 3.28 10.32 -16.65
CA LYS A 227 3.61 9.15 -17.48
C LYS A 227 2.40 8.59 -18.20
N LEU A 228 1.24 8.62 -17.54
CA LEU A 228 -0.03 8.18 -18.12
C LEU A 228 -0.63 9.22 -19.08
N GLY A 229 -0.13 10.47 -19.08
CA GLY A 229 -0.45 11.49 -20.07
C GLY A 229 -1.81 12.15 -19.89
N PHE A 230 -2.43 12.09 -18.71
CA PHE A 230 -3.78 12.62 -18.46
C PHE A 230 -3.91 14.12 -18.74
N ASN A 231 -2.84 14.90 -18.48
CA ASN A 231 -2.75 16.33 -18.74
C ASN A 231 -2.98 16.71 -20.21
N LYS A 232 -2.77 15.78 -21.14
CA LYS A 232 -2.97 16.02 -22.58
C LYS A 232 -4.45 16.09 -22.96
N ILE A 233 -5.34 15.53 -22.13
CA ILE A 233 -6.77 15.39 -22.43
C ILE A 233 -7.63 16.15 -21.42
N ALA A 234 -7.23 16.19 -20.15
CA ALA A 234 -7.96 16.81 -19.05
C ALA A 234 -7.05 17.85 -18.38
N PRO A 235 -7.22 19.17 -18.65
CA PRO A 235 -6.26 20.18 -18.22
C PRO A 235 -6.39 20.62 -16.76
N HIS A 236 -7.50 20.28 -16.08
CA HIS A 236 -7.76 20.70 -14.70
C HIS A 236 -7.32 19.62 -13.73
N TYR A 237 -6.37 19.94 -12.84
CA TYR A 237 -5.79 19.03 -11.87
C TYR A 237 -6.09 19.50 -10.46
N TYR A 238 -6.86 18.71 -9.72
CA TYR A 238 -7.34 19.10 -8.39
C TYR A 238 -6.57 18.43 -7.27
N TYR A 239 -6.61 19.05 -6.08
CA TYR A 239 -6.09 18.53 -4.83
C TYR A 239 -6.92 19.00 -3.62
N PRO A 240 -6.82 18.33 -2.45
CA PRO A 240 -6.20 17.00 -2.23
C PRO A 240 -7.09 15.87 -2.75
N GLY A 241 -6.50 14.67 -2.91
CA GLY A 241 -7.25 13.44 -3.11
C GLY A 241 -7.88 12.94 -1.81
N TRP A 242 -9.00 13.54 -1.42
CA TRP A 242 -9.67 13.27 -0.14
C TRP A 242 -10.16 11.82 0.03
N TRP A 243 -10.27 11.08 -1.05
CA TRP A 243 -10.59 9.66 -1.05
C TRP A 243 -9.40 8.76 -0.71
N GLU A 244 -8.16 9.27 -0.83
CA GLU A 244 -6.94 8.48 -0.70
C GLU A 244 -5.81 9.27 -0.03
N GLY A 245 -5.89 9.43 1.30
CA GLY A 245 -4.88 10.15 2.09
C GLY A 245 -3.53 9.44 2.19
N GLY A 246 -3.52 8.11 2.02
CA GLY A 246 -2.31 7.27 2.07
C GLY A 246 -2.61 5.85 1.65
N PRO A 247 -2.88 5.60 0.36
CA PRO A 247 -3.19 4.27 -0.14
C PRO A 247 -2.04 3.29 0.05
N THR A 248 -2.32 2.21 0.79
CA THR A 248 -1.39 1.10 0.97
C THR A 248 -1.62 0.05 -0.11
N LEU A 249 -0.53 -0.39 -0.73
CA LEU A 249 -0.54 -1.55 -1.61
C LEU A 249 -0.18 -2.82 -0.83
N HIS A 250 -0.71 -3.93 -1.28
CA HIS A 250 -0.49 -5.23 -0.63
C HIS A 250 0.19 -6.22 -1.57
N THR A 251 1.08 -7.00 -1.00
CA THR A 251 1.40 -8.31 -1.52
C THR A 251 0.42 -9.31 -0.92
N PHE A 252 -0.45 -9.87 -1.76
CA PHE A 252 -1.31 -10.99 -1.43
C PHE A 252 -0.58 -12.30 -1.72
N ILE A 253 -0.65 -13.24 -0.79
CA ILE A 253 -0.01 -14.56 -0.88
C ILE A 253 -1.10 -15.59 -0.63
N GLY A 254 -1.17 -16.65 -1.43
CA GLY A 254 -2.08 -17.76 -1.15
C GLY A 254 -1.85 -18.28 0.27
N LEU A 255 -2.91 -18.41 1.07
CA LEU A 255 -2.81 -18.70 2.51
C LEU A 255 -2.06 -20.02 2.78
N GLU A 256 -2.33 -21.04 1.99
CA GLU A 256 -1.61 -22.31 2.08
C GLU A 256 -0.12 -22.15 1.76
N LYS A 257 0.20 -21.38 0.70
CA LYS A 257 1.57 -21.08 0.31
C LYS A 257 2.31 -20.34 1.42
N TRP A 258 1.68 -19.31 2.00
CA TRP A 258 2.23 -18.59 3.14
C TRP A 258 2.52 -19.52 4.34
N ASN A 259 1.56 -20.38 4.69
CA ASN A 259 1.68 -21.29 5.82
C ASN A 259 2.74 -22.37 5.59
N SER A 260 3.01 -22.72 4.35
CA SER A 260 4.03 -23.74 3.98
C SER A 260 5.46 -23.16 3.99
N LEU A 261 5.63 -21.82 4.00
CA LEU A 261 6.95 -21.22 4.05
C LEU A 261 7.67 -21.49 5.36
N PRO A 262 8.97 -21.82 5.32
CA PRO A 262 9.82 -21.79 6.50
C PRO A 262 9.74 -20.46 7.21
N LYS A 263 9.80 -20.45 8.55
CA LYS A 263 9.72 -19.20 9.34
C LYS A 263 10.74 -18.15 8.94
N ALA A 264 11.95 -18.56 8.56
CA ALA A 264 12.98 -17.65 8.07
C ALA A 264 12.54 -16.97 6.75
N TYR A 265 11.91 -17.69 5.82
CA TYR A 265 11.41 -17.09 4.58
C TYR A 265 10.20 -16.21 4.82
N GLN A 266 9.30 -16.57 5.74
CA GLN A 266 8.21 -15.66 6.16
C GLN A 266 8.78 -14.34 6.71
N ALA A 267 9.83 -14.39 7.53
CA ALA A 267 10.47 -13.19 8.07
C ALA A 267 11.13 -12.35 6.95
N VAL A 268 11.87 -12.97 6.04
CA VAL A 268 12.49 -12.28 4.89
C VAL A 268 11.42 -11.58 4.04
N VAL A 269 10.33 -12.25 3.68
CA VAL A 269 9.25 -11.66 2.89
C VAL A 269 8.62 -10.46 3.63
N ARG A 270 8.35 -10.58 4.95
CA ARG A 270 7.80 -9.47 5.74
C ARG A 270 8.71 -8.24 5.71
N TRP A 271 10.01 -8.43 5.93
CA TRP A 271 10.96 -7.31 5.94
C TRP A 271 11.19 -6.72 4.56
N ALA A 272 11.18 -7.54 3.51
CA ALA A 272 11.25 -7.06 2.13
C ALA A 272 10.01 -6.23 1.75
N CYS A 273 8.81 -6.64 2.18
CA CYS A 273 7.59 -5.88 2.00
C CYS A 273 7.63 -4.53 2.75
N ALA A 274 8.08 -4.52 4.01
CA ALA A 274 8.22 -3.28 4.80
C ALA A 274 9.24 -2.32 4.17
N ALA A 275 10.37 -2.83 3.67
CA ALA A 275 11.35 -2.04 2.96
C ALA A 275 10.76 -1.46 1.65
N ALA A 276 10.00 -2.24 0.89
CA ALA A 276 9.32 -1.79 -0.33
C ALA A 276 8.28 -0.69 -0.04
N ASN A 277 7.55 -0.80 1.10
CA ASN A 277 6.59 0.22 1.54
C ASN A 277 7.28 1.57 1.76
N THR A 278 8.38 1.58 2.50
CA THR A 278 9.19 2.80 2.73
C THR A 278 9.80 3.34 1.44
N TRP A 279 10.35 2.46 0.60
CA TRP A 279 10.95 2.81 -0.68
C TRP A 279 9.96 3.50 -1.61
N MET A 280 8.71 3.01 -1.68
CA MET A 280 7.68 3.57 -2.56
C MET A 280 7.31 4.99 -2.14
N VAL A 281 7.02 5.24 -0.85
CA VAL A 281 6.71 6.57 -0.34
C VAL A 281 7.84 7.55 -0.62
N ALA A 282 9.08 7.16 -0.28
CA ALA A 282 10.26 7.99 -0.50
C ALA A 282 10.47 8.33 -1.97
N LYS A 283 10.21 7.40 -2.89
CA LYS A 283 10.33 7.64 -4.32
C LYS A 283 9.28 8.62 -4.83
N TYR A 284 8.02 8.49 -4.39
CA TYR A 284 6.98 9.45 -4.75
C TYR A 284 7.29 10.85 -4.21
N ASP A 285 7.67 10.96 -2.95
CA ASP A 285 8.00 12.26 -2.33
C ASP A 285 9.19 12.94 -3.03
N ALA A 286 10.15 12.16 -3.50
CA ALA A 286 11.30 12.68 -4.27
C ALA A 286 10.93 13.10 -5.70
N GLN A 287 10.00 12.39 -6.37
CA GLN A 287 9.73 12.61 -7.80
C GLN A 287 8.53 13.54 -8.05
N ASN A 288 7.50 13.50 -7.20
CA ASN A 288 6.29 14.31 -7.39
C ASN A 288 6.55 15.81 -7.50
N PRO A 289 7.44 16.45 -6.71
CA PRO A 289 7.67 17.89 -6.80
C PRO A 289 8.21 18.33 -8.15
N LYS A 290 9.07 17.53 -8.76
CA LYS A 290 9.60 17.81 -10.10
C LYS A 290 8.52 17.65 -11.16
N ALA A 291 7.82 16.53 -11.15
CA ALA A 291 6.74 16.25 -12.09
C ALA A 291 5.61 17.30 -12.00
N LEU A 292 5.26 17.74 -10.77
CA LEU A 292 4.26 18.81 -10.59
C LEU A 292 4.68 20.12 -11.26
N ARG A 293 5.94 20.55 -11.08
CA ARG A 293 6.45 21.75 -11.74
C ARG A 293 6.42 21.63 -13.27
N GLU A 294 6.78 20.47 -13.81
CA GLU A 294 6.74 20.21 -15.25
C GLU A 294 5.31 20.23 -15.79
N LEU A 295 4.35 19.62 -15.10
CA LEU A 295 2.94 19.63 -15.46
C LEU A 295 2.36 21.04 -15.47
N VAL A 296 2.60 21.83 -14.40
CA VAL A 296 2.13 23.21 -14.30
C VAL A 296 2.81 24.09 -15.34
N GLY A 297 4.12 23.96 -15.54
CA GLY A 297 4.88 24.66 -16.59
C GLY A 297 4.39 24.30 -18.00
N GLY A 298 3.85 23.11 -18.19
CA GLY A 298 3.22 22.64 -19.42
C GLY A 298 1.76 23.06 -19.63
N GLY A 299 1.21 23.90 -18.72
CA GLY A 299 -0.13 24.48 -18.86
C GLY A 299 -1.24 23.76 -18.08
N THR A 300 -0.91 22.78 -17.24
CA THR A 300 -1.87 22.14 -16.32
C THR A 300 -2.44 23.17 -15.34
N LYS A 301 -3.75 23.22 -15.21
CA LYS A 301 -4.49 24.12 -14.31
C LYS A 301 -4.65 23.48 -12.95
N LEU A 302 -3.69 23.71 -12.06
CA LEU A 302 -3.70 23.20 -10.69
C LEU A 302 -4.63 24.03 -9.80
N ALA A 303 -5.55 23.40 -9.09
CA ALA A 303 -6.46 24.07 -8.17
C ALA A 303 -6.84 23.18 -6.96
N PRO A 304 -7.07 23.76 -5.78
CA PRO A 304 -7.71 23.03 -4.68
C PRO A 304 -9.18 22.76 -5.00
N PHE A 305 -9.71 21.66 -4.48
CA PHE A 305 -11.17 21.51 -4.44
C PHE A 305 -11.80 22.63 -3.61
N PRO A 306 -12.91 23.24 -4.10
CA PRO A 306 -13.66 24.22 -3.32
C PRO A 306 -14.07 23.66 -1.94
N PRO A 307 -14.04 24.47 -0.87
CA PRO A 307 -14.43 24.01 0.48
C PRO A 307 -15.81 23.39 0.54
N ALA A 308 -16.78 23.89 -0.21
CA ALA A 308 -18.13 23.32 -0.27
C ALA A 308 -18.16 21.88 -0.81
N ILE A 309 -17.29 21.56 -1.78
CA ILE A 309 -17.15 20.19 -2.31
C ILE A 309 -16.51 19.29 -1.25
N MET A 310 -15.48 19.77 -0.56
CA MET A 310 -14.81 19.01 0.50
C MET A 310 -15.79 18.68 1.64
N GLU A 311 -16.61 19.64 2.06
CA GLU A 311 -17.62 19.47 3.10
C GLU A 311 -18.74 18.51 2.68
N ALA A 312 -19.28 18.69 1.48
CA ALA A 312 -20.29 17.79 0.93
C ALA A 312 -19.75 16.35 0.80
N SER A 313 -18.50 16.20 0.37
CA SER A 313 -17.83 14.89 0.27
C SER A 313 -17.64 14.22 1.62
N PHE A 314 -17.25 14.99 2.64
CA PHE A 314 -17.09 14.49 4.01
C PHE A 314 -18.41 14.00 4.59
N ASN A 315 -19.49 14.77 4.42
CA ASN A 315 -20.83 14.40 4.87
C ASN A 315 -21.30 13.12 4.16
N ALA A 316 -21.16 13.05 2.83
CA ALA A 316 -21.50 11.87 2.04
C ALA A 316 -20.68 10.63 2.47
N ALA A 317 -19.39 10.80 2.78
CA ALA A 317 -18.56 9.70 3.28
C ALA A 317 -19.06 9.19 4.64
N THR A 318 -19.44 10.09 5.55
CA THR A 318 -19.97 9.72 6.86
C THR A 318 -21.26 8.89 6.74
N GLU A 319 -22.16 9.27 5.82
CA GLU A 319 -23.37 8.51 5.55
C GLU A 319 -23.08 7.12 4.96
N VAL A 320 -22.16 7.04 3.98
CA VAL A 320 -21.76 5.75 3.38
C VAL A 320 -21.15 4.83 4.43
N TYR A 321 -20.34 5.35 5.35
CA TYR A 321 -19.80 4.54 6.45
C TYR A 321 -20.89 4.04 7.39
N ALA A 322 -21.85 4.88 7.77
CA ALA A 322 -22.97 4.47 8.62
C ALA A 322 -23.78 3.34 7.95
N ASP A 323 -24.13 3.51 6.68
CA ASP A 323 -24.86 2.52 5.89
C ASP A 323 -24.09 1.20 5.73
N THR A 324 -22.77 1.28 5.50
CA THR A 324 -21.92 0.10 5.33
C THR A 324 -21.73 -0.65 6.64
N ASN A 325 -21.45 0.08 7.72
CA ASN A 325 -21.32 -0.50 9.07
C ASN A 325 -22.60 -1.23 9.52
N ALA A 326 -23.77 -0.72 9.15
CA ALA A 326 -25.04 -1.35 9.49
C ALA A 326 -25.28 -2.69 8.76
N LYS A 327 -24.68 -2.86 7.57
CA LYS A 327 -24.95 -4.00 6.68
C LYS A 327 -23.81 -5.02 6.63
N ASN A 328 -22.59 -4.62 6.97
CA ASN A 328 -21.39 -5.47 6.86
C ASN A 328 -20.63 -5.51 8.20
N PRO A 329 -20.82 -6.57 9.00
CA PRO A 329 -20.13 -6.73 10.30
C PRO A 329 -18.62 -6.83 10.18
N ALA A 330 -18.09 -7.41 9.10
CA ALA A 330 -16.63 -7.50 8.86
C ALA A 330 -16.06 -6.12 8.60
N PHE A 331 -16.69 -5.33 7.74
CA PHE A 331 -16.34 -3.94 7.51
C PHE A 331 -16.39 -3.13 8.81
N LYS A 332 -17.48 -3.23 9.55
CA LYS A 332 -17.65 -2.50 10.81
C LYS A 332 -16.51 -2.78 11.78
N LYS A 333 -16.14 -4.05 11.97
CA LYS A 333 -15.09 -4.45 12.90
C LYS A 333 -13.75 -3.78 12.57
N VAL A 334 -13.36 -3.76 11.31
CA VAL A 334 -12.08 -3.17 10.86
C VAL A 334 -12.17 -1.65 10.85
N HIS A 335 -13.29 -1.10 10.35
CA HIS A 335 -13.53 0.34 10.28
C HIS A 335 -13.56 1.00 11.65
N ASP A 336 -14.23 0.42 12.64
CA ASP A 336 -14.29 0.96 14.01
C ASP A 336 -12.87 1.07 14.59
N SER A 337 -12.03 0.04 14.43
CA SER A 337 -10.63 0.07 14.86
C SER A 337 -9.85 1.21 14.18
N MET A 338 -9.99 1.33 12.86
CA MET A 338 -9.31 2.39 12.09
C MET A 338 -9.76 3.79 12.53
N MET A 339 -11.06 3.99 12.75
CA MET A 339 -11.61 5.30 13.11
C MET A 339 -11.23 5.72 14.55
N VAL A 340 -11.20 4.79 15.49
CA VAL A 340 -10.70 5.06 16.85
C VAL A 340 -9.23 5.48 16.78
N PHE A 341 -8.41 4.72 16.06
CA PHE A 341 -6.99 5.04 15.87
C PHE A 341 -6.80 6.40 15.18
N ARG A 342 -7.57 6.69 14.11
CA ARG A 342 -7.52 7.96 13.39
C ARG A 342 -7.78 9.16 14.29
N LYS A 343 -8.71 9.07 15.24
CA LYS A 343 -9.03 10.17 16.15
C LYS A 343 -7.79 10.63 16.92
N ASP A 344 -7.02 9.70 17.47
CA ASP A 344 -5.80 10.01 18.21
C ASP A 344 -4.68 10.50 17.27
N GLN A 345 -4.58 9.93 16.08
CA GLN A 345 -3.60 10.35 15.08
C GLN A 345 -3.85 11.78 14.58
N VAL A 346 -5.10 12.16 14.32
CA VAL A 346 -5.45 13.53 13.92
C VAL A 346 -5.05 14.53 15.01
N LEU A 347 -5.28 14.18 16.29
CA LEU A 347 -4.86 15.01 17.42
C LEU A 347 -3.33 15.17 17.46
N TRP A 348 -2.58 14.07 17.35
CA TRP A 348 -1.12 14.08 17.40
C TRP A 348 -0.52 14.86 16.22
N PHE A 349 -0.96 14.56 15.01
CA PHE A 349 -0.45 15.22 13.80
C PHE A 349 -0.76 16.71 13.80
N ARG A 350 -1.90 17.13 14.34
CA ARG A 350 -2.22 18.56 14.46
C ARG A 350 -1.24 19.29 15.37
N VAL A 351 -0.77 18.65 16.44
CA VAL A 351 0.20 19.25 17.39
C VAL A 351 1.60 19.23 16.81
N ALA A 352 2.05 18.12 16.24
CA ALA A 352 3.41 17.94 15.75
C ALA A 352 3.57 18.40 14.29
N GLU A 353 3.15 17.54 13.34
CA GLU A 353 3.44 17.72 11.91
C GLU A 353 2.81 18.99 11.34
N ASN A 354 1.51 19.20 11.52
CA ASN A 354 0.83 20.34 10.94
C ASN A 354 1.36 21.68 11.46
N THR A 355 1.76 21.75 12.72
CA THR A 355 2.35 22.97 13.29
C THR A 355 3.69 23.28 12.64
N PHE A 356 4.55 22.25 12.50
CA PHE A 356 5.83 22.39 11.80
C PHE A 356 5.64 22.72 10.34
N ASP A 357 4.85 21.93 9.60
CA ASP A 357 4.65 22.08 8.16
C ASP A 357 4.03 23.44 7.81
N ASN A 358 3.03 23.90 8.57
CA ASN A 358 2.42 25.21 8.38
C ASN A 358 3.40 26.36 8.65
N PHE A 359 4.31 26.20 9.64
CA PHE A 359 5.35 27.20 9.84
C PHE A 359 6.31 27.24 8.65
N MET A 360 6.81 26.07 8.20
CA MET A 360 7.74 25.98 7.07
C MET A 360 7.12 26.47 5.78
N ALA A 361 5.85 26.15 5.50
CA ALA A 361 5.13 26.65 4.31
C ALA A 361 5.04 28.17 4.29
N ARG A 362 4.79 28.81 5.44
CA ARG A 362 4.78 30.28 5.53
C ARG A 362 6.17 30.90 5.31
N GLN A 363 7.23 30.27 5.83
CA GLN A 363 8.60 30.76 5.60
C GLN A 363 9.00 30.63 4.12
N SER A 364 8.65 29.53 3.47
CA SER A 364 8.90 29.30 2.05
C SER A 364 8.17 30.34 1.18
N ALA A 365 6.90 30.64 1.46
CA ALA A 365 6.15 31.67 0.75
C ALA A 365 6.74 33.08 0.91
N GLY A 366 7.42 33.34 2.02
CA GLY A 366 8.14 34.60 2.29
C GLY A 366 9.55 34.65 1.70
N SER A 367 9.96 33.72 0.85
CA SER A 367 11.29 33.60 0.25
C SER A 367 12.44 33.56 1.27
N LYS A 368 12.22 32.98 2.44
CA LYS A 368 13.23 32.83 3.49
C LYS A 368 13.92 31.45 3.49
N LEU A 369 13.55 30.59 2.54
CA LEU A 369 14.12 29.27 2.31
C LEU A 369 14.57 29.12 0.86
#